data_f46badf7698de7c2c9b4d093f4672031
#
_entry.id   f46badf7698de7c2c9b4d093f4672031
#
_cell.length_a   1.000
_cell.length_b   1.000
_cell.length_c   1.000
_cell.angle_alpha   90.00
_cell.angle_beta   90.00
_cell.angle_gamma   90.00
#
_symmetry.space_group_name_H-M   'P 1'
#
loop_
_entity.id
_entity.type
_entity.pdbx_description
1 polymer ?
#
loop_
_entity_poly.entity_id
_entity_poly.type
_entity_poly.pdbx_seq_one_letter_code
_entity_poly.pdbx_strand_id
1 'polypeptide(L)'
;MKQSTMLLIALTPFTCWGATAEEEALQQQLDQLRQQLIQQNQALHQLQARLEAVKAAGTTTTTAGTAAGTAAVAASSQSDPARRTPEAGRSTEDLMLEQHNVFDRALTFDFGLSYQHYNRKDLALRGFLALDAIFLGEINLDRVRSDQWTADLVTRYTLNDRWQLELAIPYMYRNTNYQSTGKENSSRDFEEQSVSDGGLGDLSLAVYYRVLAEDEDWPDLVWNVRAKAPTGKDPYGTEFESSESGNLMTPKELATGNGLWQLSTGFSLVKTLDPAILFANLNYGHSLKQDFDDISYQPGEQPGSIQLGDWYEYGLGVAFALNERFSLSFNVNQRITLESEQGAEGFDMEKVTGSDANAASFGMGSTWAITDQLSMAVNWSAGLTTDAPDYSIGLRFPYRF
;
A
#
# COMPACT_ATOMS: atom_id res chain seq x y z
N MET A 1 24.58 -10.56 -77.44
CA MET A 1 23.16 -10.66 -77.75
C MET A 1 22.43 -11.11 -76.49
N LYS A 2 21.83 -10.22 -75.73
CA LYS A 2 20.78 -10.49 -74.76
C LYS A 2 20.10 -9.15 -74.49
N GLN A 3 18.84 -9.05 -74.93
CA GLN A 3 17.96 -7.91 -74.78
C GLN A 3 17.54 -7.79 -73.32
N SER A 4 17.66 -6.60 -72.77
CA SER A 4 17.09 -6.23 -71.48
C SER A 4 15.73 -5.58 -71.71
N THR A 5 14.68 -6.18 -71.24
CA THR A 5 13.31 -5.64 -71.20
C THR A 5 13.17 -4.69 -70.03
N MET A 6 12.94 -3.44 -70.32
CA MET A 6 12.73 -2.36 -69.35
C MET A 6 11.23 -2.34 -69.00
N LEU A 7 10.93 -2.62 -67.73
CA LEU A 7 9.56 -2.52 -67.19
C LEU A 7 9.29 -1.10 -66.70
N LEU A 8 8.42 -0.40 -67.40
CA LEU A 8 7.94 0.93 -67.03
C LEU A 8 6.87 0.78 -65.96
N ILE A 9 7.17 1.18 -64.72
CA ILE A 9 6.18 1.33 -63.67
C ILE A 9 5.61 2.73 -63.73
N ALA A 10 4.33 2.84 -64.09
CA ALA A 10 3.57 4.09 -64.11
C ALA A 10 3.32 4.56 -62.67
N LEU A 11 3.86 5.71 -62.29
CA LEU A 11 3.51 6.47 -61.11
C LEU A 11 2.12 7.10 -61.31
N THR A 12 1.12 6.60 -60.62
CA THR A 12 -0.15 7.28 -60.42
C THR A 12 0.01 8.34 -59.34
N PRO A 13 -0.49 9.58 -59.49
CA PRO A 13 -0.43 10.59 -58.47
C PRO A 13 -1.39 10.22 -57.30
N PHE A 14 -0.88 10.08 -56.12
CA PHE A 14 -1.65 9.98 -54.88
C PHE A 14 -2.37 11.31 -54.69
N THR A 15 -3.64 11.33 -54.87
CA THR A 15 -4.51 12.47 -54.52
C THR A 15 -4.51 12.60 -53.01
N CYS A 16 -4.11 13.77 -52.53
CA CYS A 16 -4.19 14.22 -51.16
C CYS A 16 -5.67 14.13 -50.69
N TRP A 17 -6.00 13.11 -49.90
CA TRP A 17 -7.30 13.03 -49.24
C TRP A 17 -7.23 13.91 -47.99
N GLY A 18 -8.17 14.86 -47.93
CA GLY A 18 -8.28 15.85 -46.88
C GLY A 18 -8.37 15.19 -45.50
N ALA A 19 -7.81 15.88 -44.54
CA ALA A 19 -7.91 15.56 -43.12
C ALA A 19 -9.36 15.21 -42.77
N THR A 20 -9.55 14.10 -42.11
CA THR A 20 -10.87 13.66 -41.67
C THR A 20 -11.38 14.63 -40.61
N ALA A 21 -12.68 14.80 -40.45
CA ALA A 21 -13.28 15.69 -39.45
C ALA A 21 -12.81 15.37 -38.02
N GLU A 22 -12.34 14.16 -37.77
CA GLU A 22 -11.71 13.75 -36.53
C GLU A 22 -10.32 14.36 -36.31
N GLU A 23 -9.50 14.47 -37.37
CA GLU A 23 -8.17 15.10 -37.27
C GLU A 23 -8.28 16.61 -37.02
N GLU A 24 -9.25 17.28 -37.64
CA GLU A 24 -9.54 18.70 -37.36
C GLU A 24 -10.05 18.92 -35.93
N ALA A 25 -10.91 18.04 -35.43
CA ALA A 25 -11.38 18.08 -34.03
C ALA A 25 -10.24 17.86 -33.02
N LEU A 26 -9.33 16.93 -33.32
CA LEU A 26 -8.17 16.66 -32.49
C LEU A 26 -7.18 17.83 -32.47
N GLN A 27 -6.97 18.49 -33.64
CA GLN A 27 -6.14 19.68 -33.72
C GLN A 27 -6.75 20.86 -32.95
N GLN A 28 -8.08 21.05 -33.00
CA GLN A 28 -8.75 22.06 -32.20
C GLN A 28 -8.62 21.83 -30.70
N GLN A 29 -8.72 20.58 -30.24
CA GLN A 29 -8.50 20.21 -28.82
C GLN A 29 -7.05 20.47 -28.40
N LEU A 30 -6.08 20.15 -29.25
CA LEU A 30 -4.66 20.40 -29.01
C LEU A 30 -4.35 21.90 -28.88
N ASP A 31 -4.95 22.73 -29.73
CA ASP A 31 -4.77 24.17 -29.67
C ASP A 31 -5.46 24.79 -28.43
N GLN A 32 -6.61 24.25 -28.00
CA GLN A 32 -7.26 24.67 -26.74
C GLN A 32 -6.40 24.33 -25.53
N LEU A 33 -5.84 23.13 -25.48
CA LEU A 33 -4.93 22.72 -24.40
C LEU A 33 -3.66 23.58 -24.34
N ARG A 34 -3.09 23.91 -25.52
CA ARG A 34 -1.94 24.83 -25.59
C ARG A 34 -2.27 26.22 -25.04
N GLN A 35 -3.44 26.75 -25.38
CA GLN A 35 -3.88 28.06 -24.89
C GLN A 35 -4.09 28.05 -23.35
N GLN A 36 -4.67 26.95 -22.79
CA GLN A 36 -4.81 26.79 -21.35
C GLN A 36 -3.45 26.75 -20.65
N LEU A 37 -2.48 26.06 -21.23
CA LEU A 37 -1.12 25.93 -20.69
C LEU A 37 -0.39 27.28 -20.67
N ILE A 38 -0.58 28.10 -21.73
CA ILE A 38 -0.04 29.47 -21.77
C ILE A 38 -0.67 30.35 -20.69
N GLN A 39 -1.99 30.27 -20.50
CA GLN A 39 -2.69 31.04 -19.46
C GLN A 39 -2.23 30.63 -18.05
N GLN A 40 -2.05 29.34 -17.78
CA GLN A 40 -1.53 28.86 -16.50
C GLN A 40 -0.10 29.37 -16.23
N ASN A 41 0.77 29.32 -17.23
CA ASN A 41 2.13 29.86 -17.10
C ASN A 41 2.15 31.36 -16.84
N GLN A 42 1.27 32.14 -17.49
CA GLN A 42 1.15 33.56 -17.21
C GLN A 42 0.66 33.85 -15.79
N ALA A 43 -0.30 33.05 -15.29
CA ALA A 43 -0.78 33.15 -13.91
C ALA A 43 0.33 32.83 -12.88
N LEU A 44 1.15 31.81 -13.15
CA LEU A 44 2.31 31.48 -12.32
C LEU A 44 3.34 32.62 -12.28
N HIS A 45 3.66 33.22 -13.41
CA HIS A 45 4.57 34.38 -13.44
C HIS A 45 4.02 35.58 -12.69
N GLN A 46 2.71 35.83 -12.73
CA GLN A 46 2.07 36.91 -11.96
C GLN A 46 2.12 36.61 -10.45
N LEU A 47 1.93 35.35 -10.03
CA LEU A 47 2.06 34.96 -8.63
C LEU A 47 3.49 35.10 -8.12
N GLN A 48 4.49 34.71 -8.93
CA GLN A 48 5.90 34.88 -8.60
C GLN A 48 6.26 36.36 -8.44
N ALA A 49 5.81 37.24 -9.36
CA ALA A 49 6.04 38.68 -9.28
C ALA A 49 5.39 39.30 -8.04
N ARG A 50 4.20 38.81 -7.64
CA ARG A 50 3.54 39.26 -6.38
C ARG A 50 4.31 38.80 -5.15
N LEU A 51 4.84 37.58 -5.15
CA LEU A 51 5.65 37.05 -4.08
C LEU A 51 6.95 37.83 -3.89
N GLU A 52 7.62 38.20 -5.00
CA GLU A 52 8.80 39.06 -4.97
C GLU A 52 8.49 40.48 -4.47
N ALA A 53 7.34 41.04 -4.87
CA ALA A 53 6.90 42.35 -4.38
C ALA A 53 6.59 42.33 -2.88
N VAL A 54 6.00 41.29 -2.34
CA VAL A 54 5.77 41.10 -0.90
C VAL A 54 7.09 40.91 -0.14
N LYS A 55 8.03 40.14 -0.67
CA LYS A 55 9.39 40.03 -0.10
C LYS A 55 10.13 41.35 -0.07
N ALA A 56 10.03 42.16 -1.13
CA ALA A 56 10.65 43.50 -1.21
C ALA A 56 10.00 44.48 -0.26
N ALA A 57 8.69 44.41 -0.03
CA ALA A 57 7.95 45.27 0.91
C ALA A 57 8.25 44.90 2.37
N GLY A 58 8.55 43.62 2.67
CA GLY A 58 8.92 43.15 4.03
C GLY A 58 10.30 43.59 4.50
N THR A 59 11.18 44.06 3.58
CA THR A 59 12.56 44.48 3.90
C THR A 59 12.73 45.98 4.19
N THR A 60 11.66 46.77 4.08
CA THR A 60 11.73 48.26 4.22
C THR A 60 11.13 48.84 5.50
N THR A 61 10.87 48.04 6.54
CA THR A 61 10.33 48.56 7.79
C THR A 61 11.25 48.31 8.98
N THR A 62 12.52 48.75 8.89
CA THR A 62 13.38 48.83 10.08
C THR A 62 14.44 49.90 9.86
N THR A 63 14.05 51.17 9.85
CA THR A 63 14.90 52.32 10.26
C THR A 63 14.05 53.59 10.29
N ALA A 64 13.64 54.03 11.46
CA ALA A 64 13.67 55.39 11.91
C ALA A 64 12.75 55.60 13.15
N GLY A 65 13.33 56.03 14.24
CA GLY A 65 12.58 56.52 15.39
C GLY A 65 13.36 56.49 16.70
N THR A 66 14.37 57.37 16.78
CA THR A 66 15.13 57.70 18.00
C THR A 66 14.29 58.53 18.94
N ALA A 67 14.27 58.23 20.22
CA ALA A 67 14.56 59.17 21.35
C ALA A 67 13.71 58.93 22.61
N ALA A 68 14.45 58.71 23.69
CA ALA A 68 14.27 59.20 25.06
C ALA A 68 13.19 58.57 25.97
N GLY A 69 13.69 57.93 27.02
CA GLY A 69 12.93 57.60 28.23
C GLY A 69 13.67 56.66 29.15
N THR A 70 14.64 57.19 29.93
CA THR A 70 15.32 56.56 31.05
C THR A 70 14.36 56.07 32.12
N ALA A 71 14.34 54.80 32.48
CA ALA A 71 14.08 54.32 33.84
C ALA A 71 14.68 52.95 34.04
N ALA A 72 15.65 52.87 34.92
CA ALA A 72 16.28 51.66 35.42
C ALA A 72 15.30 50.88 36.30
N VAL A 73 15.10 49.58 36.04
CA VAL A 73 14.71 48.58 37.04
C VAL A 73 15.24 47.23 36.66
N ALA A 74 16.07 46.69 37.57
CA ALA A 74 16.33 45.30 37.93
C ALA A 74 16.48 44.27 36.83
N ALA A 75 17.68 43.74 36.72
CA ALA A 75 18.02 42.48 36.10
C ALA A 75 17.22 41.33 36.73
N SER A 76 16.25 40.78 35.99
CA SER A 76 15.81 39.42 36.12
C SER A 76 16.33 38.67 34.90
N SER A 77 17.18 37.69 35.17
CA SER A 77 17.65 36.71 34.19
C SER A 77 16.44 36.00 33.55
N GLN A 78 15.93 36.56 32.46
CA GLN A 78 15.10 35.76 31.57
C GLN A 78 16.04 34.91 30.74
N SER A 79 16.10 33.65 31.12
CA SER A 79 16.53 32.56 30.23
C SER A 79 15.77 32.74 28.91
N ASP A 80 16.54 32.84 27.83
CA ASP A 80 16.07 32.75 26.45
C ASP A 80 15.03 31.62 26.38
N PRO A 81 13.80 31.85 25.89
CA PRO A 81 12.93 30.77 25.63
C PRO A 81 13.59 30.00 24.50
N ALA A 82 14.26 28.87 24.87
CA ALA A 82 14.71 27.89 23.94
C ALA A 82 13.62 27.75 22.86
N ARG A 83 13.99 27.90 21.62
CA ARG A 83 13.17 27.65 20.44
C ARG A 83 12.50 26.29 20.65
N ARG A 84 11.31 26.29 21.23
CA ARG A 84 10.49 25.10 21.29
C ARG A 84 10.22 24.77 19.84
N THR A 85 10.64 23.61 19.41
CA THR A 85 10.12 22.96 18.20
C THR A 85 8.62 23.17 18.23
N PRO A 86 7.99 23.76 17.18
CA PRO A 86 6.55 23.97 17.17
C PRO A 86 5.90 22.64 17.56
N GLU A 87 5.01 22.64 18.56
CA GLU A 87 4.23 21.45 18.89
C GLU A 87 3.59 20.99 17.59
N ALA A 88 3.89 19.76 17.18
CA ALA A 88 3.37 19.19 15.96
C ALA A 88 1.85 19.30 15.98
N GLY A 89 1.25 19.90 14.95
CA GLY A 89 -0.20 20.06 14.88
C GLY A 89 -0.86 18.69 14.99
N ARG A 90 -2.09 18.63 15.49
CA ARG A 90 -2.83 17.39 15.74
C ARG A 90 -2.83 16.42 14.55
N SER A 91 -2.95 16.96 13.34
CA SER A 91 -2.87 16.19 12.09
C SER A 91 -1.51 15.52 11.87
N THR A 92 -0.44 16.12 12.40
CA THR A 92 0.91 15.58 12.37
C THR A 92 1.06 14.40 13.35
N GLU A 93 0.51 14.54 14.58
CA GLU A 93 0.50 13.45 15.56
C GLU A 93 -0.26 12.22 15.04
N ASP A 94 -1.40 12.43 14.37
CA ASP A 94 -2.19 11.33 13.79
C ASP A 94 -1.42 10.58 12.72
N LEU A 95 -0.63 11.30 11.93
CA LEU A 95 0.24 10.71 10.91
C LEU A 95 1.41 9.94 11.53
N MET A 96 2.01 10.48 12.59
CA MET A 96 3.04 9.78 13.37
C MET A 96 2.47 8.53 14.06
N LEU A 97 1.21 8.56 14.50
CA LEU A 97 0.54 7.39 15.05
C LEU A 97 0.40 6.28 14.01
N GLU A 98 0.08 6.61 12.77
CA GLU A 98 -0.01 5.65 11.67
C GLU A 98 1.36 5.00 11.39
N GLN A 99 2.45 5.75 11.57
CA GLN A 99 3.82 5.27 11.41
C GLN A 99 4.42 4.65 12.68
N HIS A 100 3.61 4.41 13.73
CA HIS A 100 4.03 3.85 15.02
C HIS A 100 5.08 4.68 15.79
N ASN A 101 5.11 5.99 15.59
CA ASN A 101 6.07 6.88 16.21
C ASN A 101 5.50 7.73 17.36
N VAL A 102 4.29 7.42 17.83
CA VAL A 102 3.65 8.08 18.97
C VAL A 102 3.77 7.22 20.22
N PHE A 103 4.48 7.71 21.22
CA PHE A 103 4.75 7.03 22.50
C PHE A 103 4.26 7.83 23.71
N ASP A 104 3.45 8.85 23.52
CA ASP A 104 2.97 9.78 24.56
C ASP A 104 1.63 9.36 25.17
N ARG A 105 0.92 8.42 24.55
CA ARG A 105 -0.41 7.97 24.99
C ARG A 105 -0.37 6.54 25.51
N ALA A 106 -0.95 6.35 26.71
CA ALA A 106 -0.92 5.03 27.37
C ALA A 106 -1.70 3.99 26.61
N LEU A 107 -2.85 4.32 26.03
CA LEU A 107 -3.73 3.36 25.35
C LEU A 107 -4.36 3.98 24.11
N THR A 108 -4.33 3.25 22.99
CA THR A 108 -4.99 3.63 21.74
C THR A 108 -5.74 2.43 21.20
N PHE A 109 -7.00 2.63 20.81
CA PHE A 109 -7.78 1.71 20.01
C PHE A 109 -7.91 2.26 18.60
N ASP A 110 -7.66 1.44 17.61
CA ASP A 110 -7.78 1.81 16.21
C ASP A 110 -8.68 0.80 15.51
N PHE A 111 -9.85 1.25 15.09
CA PHE A 111 -10.78 0.45 14.29
C PHE A 111 -10.56 0.77 12.82
N GLY A 112 -10.22 -0.25 12.03
CA GLY A 112 -10.02 -0.17 10.59
C GLY A 112 -11.10 -0.92 9.83
N LEU A 113 -11.47 -0.40 8.66
CA LEU A 113 -12.25 -1.09 7.65
C LEU A 113 -11.59 -0.86 6.30
N SER A 114 -11.18 -1.92 5.62
CA SER A 114 -10.55 -1.83 4.32
C SER A 114 -11.23 -2.72 3.29
N TYR A 115 -11.19 -2.27 2.05
CA TYR A 115 -11.63 -3.00 0.88
C TYR A 115 -10.48 -3.09 -0.12
N GLN A 116 -10.28 -4.27 -0.70
CA GLN A 116 -9.27 -4.54 -1.72
C GLN A 116 -9.90 -5.28 -2.89
N HIS A 117 -9.50 -4.89 -4.10
CA HIS A 117 -9.93 -5.53 -5.34
C HIS A 117 -8.73 -6.07 -6.10
N TYR A 118 -8.83 -7.33 -6.51
CA TYR A 118 -7.86 -8.02 -7.34
C TYR A 118 -8.52 -8.52 -8.61
N ASN A 119 -7.89 -8.35 -9.76
CA ASN A 119 -8.35 -8.88 -11.02
C ASN A 119 -7.16 -9.39 -11.83
N ARG A 120 -6.90 -10.67 -11.76
CA ARG A 120 -5.79 -11.34 -12.43
C ARG A 120 -6.28 -12.11 -13.64
N LYS A 121 -5.55 -12.00 -14.74
CA LYS A 121 -5.80 -12.69 -16.01
C LYS A 121 -4.63 -13.60 -16.31
N ASP A 122 -4.90 -14.66 -17.09
CA ASP A 122 -3.91 -15.59 -17.62
C ASP A 122 -3.08 -16.30 -16.53
N LEU A 123 -3.78 -16.87 -15.57
CA LEU A 123 -3.19 -17.66 -14.51
C LEU A 123 -3.15 -19.13 -14.88
N ALA A 124 -2.06 -19.55 -15.54
CA ALA A 124 -1.62 -20.95 -15.41
C ALA A 124 -1.01 -21.06 -14.00
N LEU A 125 -1.85 -21.30 -12.98
CA LEU A 125 -1.40 -21.40 -11.60
C LEU A 125 -0.68 -22.72 -11.38
N ARG A 126 0.63 -22.66 -11.38
CA ARG A 126 1.45 -23.64 -10.70
C ARG A 126 1.68 -23.13 -9.28
N GLY A 127 0.74 -23.43 -8.41
CA GLY A 127 0.98 -23.45 -6.98
C GLY A 127 0.71 -22.22 -6.13
N PHE A 128 0.48 -20.98 -6.63
CA PHE A 128 0.30 -19.84 -5.72
C PHE A 128 -0.62 -18.73 -6.25
N LEU A 129 -1.54 -18.28 -5.41
CA LEU A 129 -2.08 -16.93 -5.46
C LEU A 129 -1.31 -16.08 -4.44
N ALA A 130 -0.50 -15.13 -4.89
CA ALA A 130 0.15 -14.19 -4.02
C ALA A 130 -0.89 -13.38 -3.24
N LEU A 131 -0.63 -13.19 -1.95
CA LEU A 131 -1.48 -12.56 -0.95
C LEU A 131 -2.63 -13.44 -0.43
N ASP A 132 -2.32 -14.21 0.61
CA ASP A 132 -3.20 -14.89 1.56
C ASP A 132 -4.02 -16.10 1.08
N ALA A 133 -3.85 -16.59 -0.15
CA ALA A 133 -4.40 -17.88 -0.54
C ALA A 133 -3.38 -18.69 -1.34
N ILE A 134 -2.98 -19.81 -0.78
CA ILE A 134 -2.04 -20.75 -1.42
C ILE A 134 -2.85 -21.82 -2.12
N PHE A 135 -2.66 -21.97 -3.44
CA PHE A 135 -3.13 -23.13 -4.18
C PHE A 135 -1.94 -24.02 -4.52
N LEU A 136 -2.02 -25.26 -4.14
CA LEU A 136 -1.03 -26.27 -4.47
C LEU A 136 -1.57 -27.11 -5.63
N GLY A 137 -1.11 -26.84 -6.87
CA GLY A 137 -1.46 -27.64 -8.03
C GLY A 137 -1.61 -26.87 -9.34
N GLU A 138 -1.77 -27.61 -10.44
CA GLU A 138 -2.05 -27.06 -11.77
C GLU A 138 -3.55 -26.84 -11.93
N ILE A 139 -4.00 -25.60 -11.91
CA ILE A 139 -5.37 -25.21 -12.22
C ILE A 139 -5.30 -24.28 -13.44
N ASN A 140 -5.98 -24.62 -14.52
CA ASN A 140 -6.14 -23.74 -15.67
C ASN A 140 -7.24 -22.73 -15.38
N LEU A 141 -6.87 -21.56 -14.87
CA LEU A 141 -7.76 -20.44 -14.64
C LEU A 141 -7.39 -19.31 -15.58
N ASP A 142 -8.34 -18.80 -16.33
CA ASP A 142 -8.13 -17.67 -17.24
C ASP A 142 -8.24 -16.33 -16.50
N ARG A 143 -9.06 -16.28 -15.45
CA ARG A 143 -9.27 -15.10 -14.68
C ARG A 143 -9.72 -15.39 -13.25
N VAL A 144 -9.14 -14.68 -12.30
CA VAL A 144 -9.58 -14.64 -10.90
C VAL A 144 -9.83 -13.20 -10.50
N ARG A 145 -11.04 -12.92 -10.03
CA ARG A 145 -11.39 -11.64 -9.39
C ARG A 145 -11.67 -11.90 -7.93
N SER A 146 -11.10 -11.10 -7.06
CA SER A 146 -11.33 -11.21 -5.62
C SER A 146 -11.63 -9.85 -5.02
N ASP A 147 -12.71 -9.78 -4.28
CA ASP A 147 -13.15 -8.64 -3.50
C ASP A 147 -13.00 -9.01 -2.02
N GLN A 148 -12.16 -8.30 -1.30
CA GLN A 148 -11.87 -8.57 0.10
C GLN A 148 -12.20 -7.37 0.97
N TRP A 149 -12.99 -7.61 2.01
CA TRP A 149 -13.24 -6.68 3.09
C TRP A 149 -12.51 -7.15 4.34
N THR A 150 -11.82 -6.22 5.00
CA THR A 150 -11.13 -6.51 6.27
C THR A 150 -11.52 -5.48 7.30
N ALA A 151 -12.02 -5.95 8.44
CA ALA A 151 -12.26 -5.14 9.63
C ALA A 151 -11.19 -5.45 10.67
N ASP A 152 -10.41 -4.45 11.07
CA ASP A 152 -9.30 -4.60 12.00
C ASP A 152 -9.60 -3.90 13.32
N LEU A 153 -9.29 -4.55 14.43
CA LEU A 153 -9.20 -3.92 15.74
C LEU A 153 -7.74 -3.97 16.18
N VAL A 154 -7.08 -2.83 16.23
CA VAL A 154 -5.71 -2.70 16.69
C VAL A 154 -5.69 -1.98 18.03
N THR A 155 -5.09 -2.62 19.02
CA THR A 155 -4.91 -2.05 20.36
C THR A 155 -3.44 -1.81 20.61
N ARG A 156 -3.06 -0.58 20.94
CA ARG A 156 -1.69 -0.19 21.30
C ARG A 156 -1.63 0.24 22.74
N TYR A 157 -0.66 -0.30 23.47
CA TYR A 157 -0.37 0.05 24.85
C TYR A 157 1.07 0.52 24.99
N THR A 158 1.25 1.76 25.34
CA THR A 158 2.56 2.39 25.54
C THR A 158 2.98 2.23 27.00
N LEU A 159 4.05 1.47 27.21
CA LEU A 159 4.61 1.20 28.53
C LEU A 159 5.38 2.41 29.09
N ASN A 160 6.13 3.08 28.21
CA ASN A 160 6.93 4.27 28.49
C ASN A 160 7.34 4.93 27.16
N ASP A 161 8.11 6.01 27.22
CA ASP A 161 8.55 6.79 26.05
C ASP A 161 9.33 6.00 24.97
N ARG A 162 9.68 4.74 25.26
CA ARG A 162 10.47 3.88 24.38
C ARG A 162 9.81 2.58 23.97
N TRP A 163 8.88 2.06 24.76
CA TRP A 163 8.28 0.75 24.53
C TRP A 163 6.78 0.83 24.31
N GLN A 164 6.32 0.21 23.26
CA GLN A 164 4.90 0.08 22.94
C GLN A 164 4.59 -1.36 22.54
N LEU A 165 3.46 -1.86 22.99
CA LEU A 165 2.90 -3.16 22.59
C LEU A 165 1.71 -2.94 21.67
N GLU A 166 1.52 -3.83 20.72
CA GLU A 166 0.39 -3.81 19.81
C GLU A 166 -0.21 -5.21 19.69
N LEU A 167 -1.54 -5.28 19.73
CA LEU A 167 -2.33 -6.45 19.38
C LEU A 167 -3.26 -6.08 18.25
N ALA A 168 -3.25 -6.85 17.16
CA ALA A 168 -4.16 -6.68 16.04
C ALA A 168 -5.00 -7.93 15.81
N ILE A 169 -6.31 -7.71 15.66
CA ILE A 169 -7.33 -8.74 15.46
C ILE A 169 -8.07 -8.41 14.17
N PRO A 170 -7.77 -9.09 13.04
CA PRO A 170 -8.48 -8.90 11.79
C PRO A 170 -9.68 -9.83 11.68
N TYR A 171 -10.75 -9.35 11.07
CA TYR A 171 -11.86 -10.15 10.56
C TYR A 171 -11.97 -9.91 9.05
N MET A 172 -11.91 -10.97 8.25
CA MET A 172 -11.92 -10.89 6.80
C MET A 172 -13.19 -11.49 6.22
N TYR A 173 -13.71 -10.86 5.16
CA TYR A 173 -14.73 -11.41 4.28
C TYR A 173 -14.24 -11.28 2.85
N ARG A 174 -14.23 -12.39 2.13
CA ARG A 174 -13.73 -12.45 0.76
C ARG A 174 -14.78 -13.05 -0.15
N ASN A 175 -14.92 -12.48 -1.35
CA ASN A 175 -15.68 -13.04 -2.44
C ASN A 175 -14.75 -13.19 -3.64
N THR A 176 -14.56 -14.42 -4.11
CA THR A 176 -13.66 -14.71 -5.24
C THR A 176 -14.46 -15.36 -6.36
N ASN A 177 -14.31 -14.79 -7.55
CA ASN A 177 -14.91 -15.26 -8.77
C ASN A 177 -13.83 -15.88 -9.66
N TYR A 178 -14.03 -17.15 -9.99
CA TYR A 178 -13.13 -17.96 -10.82
C TYR A 178 -13.74 -18.11 -12.19
N GLN A 179 -12.96 -17.89 -13.26
CA GLN A 179 -13.38 -18.02 -14.64
C GLN A 179 -12.42 -18.91 -15.41
N SER A 180 -12.96 -19.84 -16.20
CA SER A 180 -12.21 -20.70 -17.12
C SER A 180 -12.88 -20.77 -18.49
N THR A 181 -12.09 -20.77 -19.57
CA THR A 181 -12.56 -20.94 -20.96
C THR A 181 -12.42 -22.39 -21.44
N GLY A 182 -12.02 -23.33 -20.59
CA GLY A 182 -11.82 -24.73 -20.94
C GLY A 182 -10.56 -25.02 -21.78
N LYS A 183 -10.26 -26.29 -22.00
CA LYS A 183 -9.00 -26.73 -22.59
C LYS A 183 -8.79 -26.35 -24.06
N GLU A 184 -9.84 -26.04 -24.81
CA GLU A 184 -9.79 -25.71 -26.24
C GLU A 184 -10.07 -24.24 -26.55
N ASN A 185 -10.11 -23.40 -25.53
CA ASN A 185 -10.35 -21.94 -25.69
C ASN A 185 -11.63 -21.64 -26.50
N SER A 186 -12.66 -22.49 -26.35
CA SER A 186 -13.92 -22.32 -27.04
C SER A 186 -14.91 -21.59 -26.15
N SER A 187 -15.62 -20.62 -26.72
CA SER A 187 -16.66 -19.85 -26.00
C SER A 187 -17.85 -20.69 -25.49
N ARG A 188 -17.89 -21.98 -25.81
CA ARG A 188 -18.89 -22.94 -25.35
C ARG A 188 -18.55 -23.56 -23.99
N ASP A 189 -17.29 -23.48 -23.58
CA ASP A 189 -16.80 -24.10 -22.35
C ASP A 189 -16.47 -23.03 -21.28
N PHE A 190 -17.00 -21.82 -21.44
CA PHE A 190 -16.86 -20.77 -20.43
C PHE A 190 -17.64 -21.11 -19.16
N GLU A 191 -16.92 -21.18 -18.07
CA GLU A 191 -17.48 -21.43 -16.76
C GLU A 191 -17.07 -20.34 -15.79
N GLU A 192 -17.99 -20.03 -14.89
CA GLU A 192 -17.82 -19.03 -13.86
C GLU A 192 -18.39 -19.53 -12.55
N GLN A 193 -17.60 -19.51 -11.50
CA GLN A 193 -18.03 -19.90 -10.15
C GLN A 193 -17.55 -18.87 -9.13
N SER A 194 -18.44 -18.48 -8.24
CA SER A 194 -18.14 -17.54 -7.15
C SER A 194 -18.16 -18.27 -5.83
N VAL A 195 -17.11 -18.05 -5.04
CA VAL A 195 -16.99 -18.56 -3.67
C VAL A 195 -16.86 -17.37 -2.74
N SER A 196 -17.63 -17.37 -1.66
CA SER A 196 -17.54 -16.34 -0.64
C SER A 196 -17.45 -16.95 0.75
N ASP A 197 -16.55 -16.42 1.56
CA ASP A 197 -16.34 -16.89 2.92
C ASP A 197 -15.82 -15.74 3.80
N GLY A 198 -15.90 -15.92 5.12
CA GLY A 198 -15.41 -14.95 6.07
C GLY A 198 -15.10 -15.57 7.42
N GLY A 199 -14.23 -14.91 8.16
CA GLY A 199 -13.81 -15.38 9.47
C GLY A 199 -12.76 -14.48 10.10
N LEU A 200 -12.35 -14.84 11.31
CA LEU A 200 -11.18 -14.23 11.94
C LEU A 200 -9.94 -14.57 11.12
N GLY A 201 -9.09 -13.58 10.94
CA GLY A 201 -7.77 -13.77 10.35
C GLY A 201 -6.72 -14.14 11.39
N ASP A 202 -5.48 -14.06 10.99
CA ASP A 202 -4.33 -14.36 11.86
C ASP A 202 -4.09 -13.21 12.84
N LEU A 203 -4.13 -13.50 14.12
CA LEU A 203 -3.81 -12.55 15.18
C LEU A 203 -2.34 -12.15 15.12
N SER A 204 -2.04 -10.88 15.37
CA SER A 204 -0.64 -10.44 15.46
C SER A 204 -0.37 -9.66 16.74
N LEU A 205 0.80 -9.96 17.33
CA LEU A 205 1.36 -9.24 18.48
C LEU A 205 2.67 -8.59 18.04
N ALA A 206 2.83 -7.30 18.35
CA ALA A 206 4.05 -6.57 18.02
C ALA A 206 4.59 -5.81 19.24
N VAL A 207 5.90 -5.65 19.25
CA VAL A 207 6.64 -4.83 20.20
C VAL A 207 7.40 -3.78 19.41
N TYR A 208 7.25 -2.53 19.81
CA TYR A 208 7.98 -1.40 19.22
C TYR A 208 8.93 -0.81 20.25
N TYR A 209 10.12 -0.48 19.80
CA TYR A 209 11.15 0.16 20.60
C TYR A 209 11.68 1.40 19.89
N ARG A 210 11.50 2.57 20.50
CA ARG A 210 12.07 3.83 20.00
C ARG A 210 13.57 3.83 20.28
N VAL A 211 14.37 3.65 19.22
CA VAL A 211 15.83 3.65 19.26
C VAL A 211 16.36 5.07 19.42
N LEU A 212 15.84 5.98 18.60
CA LEU A 212 16.17 7.40 18.61
C LEU A 212 14.87 8.21 18.61
N ALA A 213 14.78 9.23 19.44
CA ALA A 213 13.74 10.24 19.34
C ALA A 213 14.19 11.34 18.37
N GLU A 214 13.27 11.90 17.62
CA GLU A 214 13.55 12.99 16.71
C GLU A 214 14.14 14.21 17.43
N ASP A 215 15.21 14.75 16.87
CA ASP A 215 15.80 16.03 17.24
C ASP A 215 16.14 16.85 15.99
N GLU A 216 16.85 17.98 16.11
CA GLU A 216 17.21 18.84 14.97
C GLU A 216 18.01 18.06 13.90
N ASP A 217 18.93 17.19 14.30
CA ASP A 217 19.86 16.49 13.42
C ASP A 217 19.40 15.08 13.04
N TRP A 218 18.69 14.39 13.93
CA TRP A 218 18.34 12.98 13.79
C TRP A 218 16.83 12.74 13.63
N PRO A 219 16.41 11.81 12.77
CA PRO A 219 15.01 11.38 12.66
C PRO A 219 14.58 10.55 13.88
N ASP A 220 13.28 10.44 14.10
CA ASP A 220 12.73 9.41 14.97
C ASP A 220 12.95 8.05 14.32
N LEU A 221 13.53 7.11 15.07
CA LEU A 221 13.81 5.74 14.61
C LEU A 221 13.20 4.74 15.59
N VAL A 222 12.26 3.96 15.08
CA VAL A 222 11.57 2.90 15.83
C VAL A 222 11.93 1.54 15.24
N TRP A 223 12.37 0.63 16.08
CA TRP A 223 12.53 -0.77 15.75
C TRP A 223 11.30 -1.55 16.18
N ASN A 224 10.89 -2.54 15.40
CA ASN A 224 9.76 -3.39 15.72
C ASN A 224 10.07 -4.87 15.52
N VAL A 225 9.37 -5.70 16.29
CA VAL A 225 9.28 -7.14 16.11
C VAL A 225 7.82 -7.52 16.20
N ARG A 226 7.35 -8.34 15.27
CA ARG A 226 5.96 -8.80 15.21
C ARG A 226 5.93 -10.32 15.07
N ALA A 227 5.05 -10.97 15.81
CA ALA A 227 4.68 -12.36 15.66
C ALA A 227 3.22 -12.43 15.20
N LYS A 228 2.96 -13.18 14.13
CA LYS A 228 1.62 -13.46 13.60
C LYS A 228 1.32 -14.94 13.85
N ALA A 229 0.23 -15.22 14.56
CA ALA A 229 -0.20 -16.56 14.89
C ALA A 229 -1.20 -17.10 13.88
N PRO A 230 -1.17 -18.38 13.51
CA PRO A 230 -2.09 -19.01 12.57
C PRO A 230 -3.46 -19.28 13.24
N THR A 231 -4.23 -18.25 13.48
CA THR A 231 -5.54 -18.32 14.13
C THR A 231 -6.70 -18.23 13.14
N GLY A 232 -6.41 -17.80 11.92
CA GLY A 232 -7.38 -17.79 10.83
C GLY A 232 -7.57 -19.18 10.25
N LYS A 233 -8.54 -19.31 9.33
CA LYS A 233 -8.75 -20.51 8.53
C LYS A 233 -7.59 -20.62 7.53
N ASP A 234 -6.84 -21.72 7.58
CA ASP A 234 -5.75 -21.96 6.66
C ASP A 234 -6.24 -22.48 5.28
N PRO A 235 -5.43 -22.41 4.23
CA PRO A 235 -5.79 -22.88 2.90
C PRO A 235 -5.52 -24.37 2.66
N TYR A 236 -4.94 -25.08 3.62
CA TYR A 236 -4.50 -26.46 3.47
C TYR A 236 -5.63 -27.43 3.82
N GLY A 237 -5.71 -28.58 3.12
CA GLY A 237 -6.78 -29.56 3.29
C GLY A 237 -8.17 -29.04 2.91
N THR A 238 -8.25 -27.91 2.19
CA THR A 238 -9.53 -27.37 1.72
C THR A 238 -10.12 -28.29 0.66
N GLU A 239 -11.40 -28.67 0.81
CA GLU A 239 -12.12 -29.44 -0.20
C GLU A 239 -12.37 -28.59 -1.46
N PHE A 240 -12.18 -29.23 -2.62
CA PHE A 240 -12.47 -28.62 -3.92
C PHE A 240 -13.74 -29.23 -4.53
N GLU A 241 -14.48 -28.39 -5.23
CA GLU A 241 -15.67 -28.80 -5.98
C GLU A 241 -15.44 -28.57 -7.47
N SER A 242 -15.76 -29.57 -8.27
CA SER A 242 -15.72 -29.45 -9.73
C SER A 242 -17.02 -28.85 -10.23
N SER A 243 -16.94 -27.99 -11.22
CA SER A 243 -18.10 -27.50 -11.97
C SER A 243 -18.83 -28.66 -12.67
N GLU A 244 -20.07 -28.38 -13.12
CA GLU A 244 -20.89 -29.40 -13.81
C GLU A 244 -20.21 -30.00 -15.05
N SER A 245 -19.41 -29.22 -15.77
CA SER A 245 -18.66 -29.70 -16.94
C SER A 245 -17.30 -30.32 -16.61
N GLY A 246 -16.81 -30.15 -15.37
CA GLY A 246 -15.49 -30.61 -14.93
C GLY A 246 -14.31 -29.74 -15.42
N ASN A 247 -14.60 -28.58 -16.04
CA ASN A 247 -13.57 -27.69 -16.58
C ASN A 247 -13.04 -26.69 -15.54
N LEU A 248 -13.74 -26.50 -14.44
CA LEU A 248 -13.38 -25.57 -13.37
C LEU A 248 -13.43 -26.30 -12.01
N MET A 249 -12.36 -26.20 -11.26
CA MET A 249 -12.30 -26.63 -9.86
C MET A 249 -12.14 -25.41 -8.97
N THR A 250 -12.99 -25.28 -7.95
CA THR A 250 -12.93 -24.17 -7.00
C THR A 250 -12.91 -24.70 -5.57
N PRO A 251 -12.24 -23.99 -4.64
CA PRO A 251 -12.32 -24.35 -3.24
C PRO A 251 -13.74 -24.12 -2.71
N LYS A 252 -14.20 -24.96 -1.81
CA LYS A 252 -15.51 -24.77 -1.13
C LYS A 252 -15.47 -23.62 -0.12
N GLU A 253 -14.32 -23.38 0.48
CA GLU A 253 -14.09 -22.37 1.50
C GLU A 253 -12.86 -21.54 1.14
N LEU A 254 -12.84 -20.26 1.58
CA LEU A 254 -11.72 -19.37 1.38
C LEU A 254 -10.94 -19.20 2.67
N ALA A 255 -9.61 -19.24 2.56
CA ALA A 255 -8.74 -19.02 3.68
C ALA A 255 -8.84 -17.57 4.22
N THR A 256 -8.79 -17.43 5.54
CA THR A 256 -8.69 -16.14 6.24
C THR A 256 -7.34 -15.96 6.94
N GLY A 257 -6.48 -16.97 6.94
CA GLY A 257 -5.13 -16.99 7.48
C GLY A 257 -4.20 -17.82 6.60
N ASN A 258 -2.92 -17.86 6.98
CA ASN A 258 -1.89 -18.57 6.24
C ASN A 258 -1.58 -19.97 6.81
N GLY A 259 -2.10 -20.30 8.00
CA GLY A 259 -1.83 -21.55 8.69
C GLY A 259 -0.42 -21.65 9.29
N LEU A 260 0.44 -20.61 9.17
CA LEU A 260 1.81 -20.65 9.64
C LEU A 260 2.12 -19.52 10.61
N TRP A 261 2.98 -19.80 11.58
CA TRP A 261 3.59 -18.75 12.38
C TRP A 261 4.52 -17.91 11.51
N GLN A 262 4.37 -16.60 11.59
CA GLN A 262 5.27 -15.64 10.92
C GLN A 262 5.91 -14.73 11.96
N LEU A 263 7.22 -14.52 11.82
CA LEU A 263 8.00 -13.57 12.59
C LEU A 263 8.49 -12.48 11.63
N SER A 264 8.39 -11.23 12.05
CA SER A 264 8.96 -10.13 11.28
C SER A 264 9.64 -9.12 12.18
N THR A 265 10.60 -8.42 11.62
CA THR A 265 11.30 -7.32 12.27
C THR A 265 11.53 -6.20 11.28
N GLY A 266 11.59 -4.98 11.76
CA GLY A 266 11.79 -3.85 10.87
C GLY A 266 12.10 -2.55 11.60
N PHE A 267 12.30 -1.52 10.79
CA PHE A 267 12.56 -0.16 11.23
C PHE A 267 11.57 0.80 10.58
N SER A 268 11.08 1.74 11.35
CA SER A 268 10.32 2.89 10.89
C SER A 268 11.11 4.17 11.21
N LEU A 269 11.20 5.05 10.24
CA LEU A 269 11.92 6.31 10.32
C LEU A 269 10.96 7.44 9.98
N VAL A 270 10.92 8.48 10.81
CA VAL A 270 10.13 9.68 10.57
C VAL A 270 10.99 10.91 10.81
N LYS A 271 10.90 11.89 9.91
CA LYS A 271 11.55 13.20 10.05
C LYS A 271 10.58 14.30 9.71
N THR A 272 10.39 15.19 10.66
CA THR A 272 9.55 16.37 10.49
C THR A 272 10.36 17.49 9.85
N LEU A 273 9.91 17.95 8.69
CA LEU A 273 10.46 19.09 7.95
C LEU A 273 9.28 20.03 7.66
N ASP A 274 9.28 21.22 8.26
CA ASP A 274 8.18 22.18 8.02
C ASP A 274 8.13 22.64 6.55
N PRO A 275 7.00 22.41 5.80
CA PRO A 275 5.71 21.88 6.23
C PRO A 275 5.48 20.37 5.97
N ALA A 276 6.51 19.60 5.69
CA ALA A 276 6.44 18.19 5.28
C ALA A 276 6.93 17.25 6.38
N ILE A 277 6.38 16.04 6.42
CA ILE A 277 6.87 14.93 7.22
C ILE A 277 7.31 13.84 6.26
N LEU A 278 8.57 13.43 6.33
CA LEU A 278 9.10 12.30 5.59
C LEU A 278 9.01 11.06 6.46
N PHE A 279 8.60 9.95 5.87
CA PHE A 279 8.62 8.65 6.55
C PHE A 279 9.13 7.55 5.63
N ALA A 280 9.78 6.58 6.25
CA ALA A 280 10.29 5.39 5.58
C ALA A 280 10.12 4.19 6.49
N ASN A 281 9.89 3.02 5.91
CA ASN A 281 9.90 1.76 6.63
C ASN A 281 10.69 0.70 5.86
N LEU A 282 11.26 -0.24 6.60
CA LEU A 282 11.92 -1.43 6.07
C LEU A 282 11.61 -2.59 7.01
N ASN A 283 11.01 -3.64 6.48
CA ASN A 283 10.64 -4.83 7.23
C ASN A 283 11.17 -6.08 6.53
N TYR A 284 11.49 -7.08 7.33
CA TYR A 284 11.82 -8.44 6.91
C TYR A 284 10.92 -9.41 7.65
N GLY A 285 10.39 -10.41 6.98
CA GLY A 285 9.56 -11.43 7.58
C GLY A 285 9.95 -12.83 7.13
N HIS A 286 9.82 -13.76 8.07
CA HIS A 286 10.12 -15.16 7.93
C HIS A 286 8.94 -15.99 8.43
N SER A 287 8.55 -17.01 7.65
CA SER A 287 7.50 -17.96 8.02
C SER A 287 8.13 -19.24 8.54
N LEU A 288 7.65 -19.70 9.70
CA LEU A 288 8.12 -20.98 10.25
C LEU A 288 7.51 -22.14 9.45
N LYS A 289 8.31 -23.18 9.23
CA LYS A 289 7.84 -24.43 8.65
C LYS A 289 6.73 -25.02 9.52
N GLN A 290 5.66 -25.50 8.88
CA GLN A 290 4.53 -26.15 9.54
C GLN A 290 4.14 -27.42 8.78
N ASP A 291 3.77 -28.44 9.54
CA ASP A 291 3.27 -29.71 9.02
C ASP A 291 1.73 -29.67 8.99
N PHE A 292 1.15 -30.21 7.92
CA PHE A 292 -0.28 -30.31 7.67
C PHE A 292 -0.66 -31.74 7.30
N ASP A 293 -1.86 -32.15 7.68
CA ASP A 293 -2.40 -33.48 7.38
C ASP A 293 -2.70 -33.67 5.89
N ASP A 294 -2.97 -32.55 5.20
CA ASP A 294 -3.18 -32.53 3.75
C ASP A 294 -2.65 -31.23 3.13
N ILE A 295 -1.73 -31.40 2.18
CA ILE A 295 -1.17 -30.29 1.38
C ILE A 295 -1.59 -30.38 -0.09
N SER A 296 -2.48 -31.31 -0.46
CA SER A 296 -2.91 -31.60 -1.82
C SER A 296 -4.29 -31.01 -2.11
N TYR A 297 -4.52 -30.68 -3.39
CA TYR A 297 -5.84 -30.35 -3.92
C TYR A 297 -6.54 -31.57 -4.55
N GLN A 298 -5.84 -32.71 -4.62
CA GLN A 298 -6.38 -33.95 -5.19
C GLN A 298 -7.17 -34.72 -4.14
N PRO A 299 -8.15 -35.55 -4.57
CA PRO A 299 -8.87 -36.39 -3.63
C PRO A 299 -7.93 -37.33 -2.87
N GLY A 300 -7.97 -37.31 -1.55
CA GLY A 300 -7.12 -38.12 -0.66
C GLY A 300 -6.20 -37.22 0.16
N GLU A 301 -5.95 -37.58 1.40
CA GLU A 301 -5.03 -36.87 2.28
C GLU A 301 -3.59 -37.11 1.86
N GLN A 302 -2.84 -36.04 1.69
CA GLN A 302 -1.41 -36.05 1.41
C GLN A 302 -0.68 -35.24 2.50
N PRO A 303 -0.23 -35.87 3.58
CA PRO A 303 0.51 -35.17 4.62
C PRO A 303 1.80 -34.55 4.09
N GLY A 304 2.13 -33.37 4.62
CA GLY A 304 3.35 -32.70 4.19
C GLY A 304 3.63 -31.43 4.98
N SER A 305 4.73 -30.81 4.62
CA SER A 305 5.21 -29.59 5.26
C SER A 305 5.21 -28.43 4.28
N ILE A 306 4.95 -27.23 4.78
CA ILE A 306 4.96 -26.00 4.03
C ILE A 306 5.74 -24.94 4.78
N GLN A 307 6.49 -24.16 4.02
CA GLN A 307 7.15 -22.95 4.48
C GLN A 307 6.97 -21.86 3.43
N LEU A 308 6.28 -20.78 3.79
CA LEU A 308 6.14 -19.63 2.91
C LEU A 308 7.47 -18.92 2.75
N GLY A 309 7.71 -18.38 1.57
CA GLY A 309 8.90 -17.61 1.25
C GLY A 309 9.08 -16.40 2.18
N ASP A 310 10.32 -16.12 2.50
CA ASP A 310 10.70 -14.90 3.20
C ASP A 310 10.30 -13.67 2.41
N TRP A 311 9.99 -12.59 3.10
CA TRP A 311 9.60 -11.36 2.44
C TRP A 311 10.35 -10.14 2.97
N TYR A 312 10.56 -9.21 2.08
CA TYR A 312 11.10 -7.88 2.35
C TYR A 312 10.07 -6.84 1.94
N GLU A 313 9.83 -5.88 2.82
CA GLU A 313 8.91 -4.78 2.56
C GLU A 313 9.59 -3.47 2.86
N TYR A 314 9.49 -2.53 1.95
CA TYR A 314 9.95 -1.18 2.16
C TYR A 314 8.95 -0.17 1.63
N GLY A 315 8.88 0.95 2.32
CA GLY A 315 7.99 2.05 1.96
C GLY A 315 8.67 3.39 2.17
N LEU A 316 8.29 4.34 1.34
CA LEU A 316 8.71 5.73 1.42
C LEU A 316 7.50 6.61 1.23
N GLY A 317 7.41 7.69 2.00
CA GLY A 317 6.30 8.61 1.85
C GLY A 317 6.59 10.00 2.37
N VAL A 318 5.70 10.89 2.03
CA VAL A 318 5.68 12.27 2.46
C VAL A 318 4.27 12.65 2.87
N ALA A 319 4.15 13.40 3.94
CA ALA A 319 2.89 13.94 4.38
C ALA A 319 2.99 15.44 4.61
N PHE A 320 1.87 16.13 4.44
CA PHE A 320 1.74 17.56 4.57
C PHE A 320 0.62 17.88 5.57
N ALA A 321 0.94 18.56 6.64
CA ALA A 321 -0.03 19.15 7.53
C ALA A 321 -0.63 20.41 6.86
N LEU A 322 -1.82 20.28 6.28
CA LEU A 322 -2.47 21.41 5.60
C LEU A 322 -3.07 22.42 6.60
N ASN A 323 -3.46 21.92 7.76
CA ASN A 323 -3.86 22.73 8.92
C ASN A 323 -3.76 21.86 10.20
N GLU A 324 -4.11 22.42 11.36
CA GLU A 324 -4.03 21.73 12.65
C GLU A 324 -4.83 20.42 12.74
N ARG A 325 -5.84 20.22 11.87
CA ARG A 325 -6.75 19.08 11.93
C ARG A 325 -6.75 18.20 10.69
N PHE A 326 -6.12 18.65 9.60
CA PHE A 326 -6.15 17.92 8.33
C PHE A 326 -4.77 17.79 7.74
N SER A 327 -4.40 16.55 7.38
CA SER A 327 -3.18 16.22 6.69
C SER A 327 -3.45 15.39 5.42
N LEU A 328 -2.51 15.43 4.50
CA LEU A 328 -2.49 14.67 3.26
C LEU A 328 -1.17 13.95 3.15
N SER A 329 -1.19 12.67 2.77
CA SER A 329 0.02 11.86 2.60
C SER A 329 0.07 11.17 1.24
N PHE A 330 1.29 10.91 0.78
CA PHE A 330 1.57 10.12 -0.40
C PHE A 330 2.68 9.13 -0.06
N ASN A 331 2.53 7.90 -0.52
CA ASN A 331 3.52 6.86 -0.27
C ASN A 331 3.66 5.90 -1.44
N VAL A 332 4.79 5.22 -1.47
CA VAL A 332 5.05 4.06 -2.32
C VAL A 332 5.50 2.95 -1.40
N ASN A 333 4.86 1.80 -1.50
CA ASN A 333 5.22 0.60 -0.76
C ASN A 333 5.51 -0.53 -1.75
N GLN A 334 6.52 -1.34 -1.43
CA GLN A 334 6.84 -2.54 -2.20
C GLN A 334 7.14 -3.69 -1.26
N ARG A 335 6.51 -4.84 -1.53
CA ARG A 335 6.77 -6.10 -0.86
C ARG A 335 7.26 -7.12 -1.88
N ILE A 336 8.41 -7.71 -1.61
CA ILE A 336 9.01 -8.78 -2.39
C ILE A 336 8.96 -10.03 -1.53
N THR A 337 8.28 -11.06 -2.01
CA THR A 337 8.21 -12.38 -1.37
C THR A 337 9.02 -13.36 -2.21
N LEU A 338 9.88 -14.12 -1.57
CA LEU A 338 10.70 -15.15 -2.20
C LEU A 338 9.87 -16.43 -2.45
N GLU A 339 10.42 -17.35 -3.23
CA GLU A 339 9.78 -18.66 -3.45
C GLU A 339 9.55 -19.40 -2.13
N SER A 340 8.37 -19.99 -2.01
CA SER A 340 7.99 -20.85 -0.89
C SER A 340 8.50 -22.27 -1.12
N GLU A 341 8.52 -23.07 -0.08
CA GLU A 341 8.96 -24.45 -0.12
C GLU A 341 7.85 -25.37 0.40
N GLN A 342 7.74 -26.55 -0.22
CA GLN A 342 6.82 -27.61 0.20
C GLN A 342 7.48 -28.98 0.08
N GLY A 343 7.02 -29.93 0.85
CA GLY A 343 7.48 -31.33 0.74
C GLY A 343 6.44 -32.28 1.31
N ALA A 344 6.14 -33.37 0.60
CA ALA A 344 5.32 -34.44 1.16
C ALA A 344 6.01 -35.10 2.36
N GLU A 345 5.26 -35.75 3.22
CA GLU A 345 5.82 -36.43 4.38
C GLU A 345 6.90 -37.46 3.99
N GLY A 346 8.07 -37.33 4.60
CA GLY A 346 9.24 -38.22 4.31
C GLY A 346 10.06 -37.80 3.11
N PHE A 347 9.74 -36.72 2.44
CA PHE A 347 10.51 -36.15 1.32
C PHE A 347 11.15 -34.81 1.70
N ASP A 348 12.19 -34.44 0.96
CA ASP A 348 12.84 -33.16 1.14
C ASP A 348 11.90 -32.01 0.68
N MET A 349 12.10 -30.84 1.29
CA MET A 349 11.40 -29.61 0.89
C MET A 349 11.92 -29.15 -0.48
N GLU A 350 11.02 -28.87 -1.40
CA GLU A 350 11.33 -28.34 -2.74
C GLU A 350 10.70 -26.96 -2.92
N LYS A 351 11.39 -26.11 -3.67
CA LYS A 351 10.89 -24.80 -4.03
C LYS A 351 9.72 -24.87 -4.98
N VAL A 352 8.69 -24.15 -4.70
CA VAL A 352 7.50 -24.02 -5.57
C VAL A 352 7.73 -22.92 -6.58
N THR A 353 8.01 -23.29 -7.81
CA THR A 353 8.27 -22.34 -8.90
C THR A 353 7.06 -21.43 -9.15
N GLY A 354 7.29 -20.11 -9.19
CA GLY A 354 6.23 -19.12 -9.43
C GLY A 354 5.44 -18.76 -8.16
N SER A 355 5.93 -19.14 -6.98
CA SER A 355 5.40 -18.72 -5.69
C SER A 355 6.01 -17.43 -5.14
N ASP A 356 6.98 -16.88 -5.88
CA ASP A 356 7.51 -15.54 -5.61
C ASP A 356 6.50 -14.45 -6.01
N ALA A 357 6.54 -13.33 -5.32
CA ALA A 357 5.65 -12.21 -5.60
C ALA A 357 6.35 -10.87 -5.43
N ASN A 358 5.97 -9.91 -6.25
CA ASN A 358 6.43 -8.54 -6.19
C ASN A 358 5.24 -7.57 -6.22
N ALA A 359 4.75 -7.18 -5.04
CA ALA A 359 3.61 -6.29 -4.88
C ALA A 359 4.08 -4.87 -4.58
N ALA A 360 3.97 -3.98 -5.55
CA ALA A 360 4.23 -2.56 -5.39
C ALA A 360 2.93 -1.76 -5.53
N SER A 361 2.76 -0.73 -4.71
CA SER A 361 1.59 0.15 -4.74
C SER A 361 1.96 1.61 -4.50
N PHE A 362 1.18 2.50 -5.08
CA PHE A 362 1.16 3.92 -4.78
C PHE A 362 -0.05 4.22 -3.92
N GLY A 363 0.15 4.89 -2.79
CA GLY A 363 -0.88 5.27 -1.85
C GLY A 363 -1.05 6.77 -1.68
N MET A 364 -2.27 7.17 -1.37
CA MET A 364 -2.64 8.51 -0.95
C MET A 364 -3.52 8.40 0.28
N GLY A 365 -3.17 9.14 1.33
CA GLY A 365 -3.91 9.20 2.58
C GLY A 365 -4.36 10.60 2.93
N SER A 366 -5.45 10.70 3.67
CA SER A 366 -5.88 11.93 4.31
C SER A 366 -6.34 11.63 5.73
N THR A 367 -5.89 12.42 6.68
CA THR A 367 -6.25 12.25 8.09
C THR A 367 -6.91 13.52 8.62
N TRP A 368 -8.02 13.33 9.29
CA TRP A 368 -8.81 14.39 9.88
C TRP A 368 -9.01 14.14 11.38
N ALA A 369 -8.49 15.05 12.22
CA ALA A 369 -8.76 15.08 13.65
C ALA A 369 -10.18 15.60 13.91
N ILE A 370 -11.10 14.67 14.23
CA ILE A 370 -12.51 14.99 14.51
C ILE A 370 -12.63 15.65 15.88
N THR A 371 -11.99 15.06 16.89
CA THR A 371 -11.88 15.57 18.26
C THR A 371 -10.45 15.45 18.74
N ASP A 372 -10.17 15.86 19.97
CA ASP A 372 -8.83 15.70 20.56
C ASP A 372 -8.47 14.24 20.86
N GLN A 373 -9.41 13.33 20.80
CA GLN A 373 -9.20 11.90 21.05
C GLN A 373 -9.45 11.03 19.85
N LEU A 374 -10.30 11.47 18.92
CA LEU A 374 -10.74 10.68 17.76
C LEU A 374 -10.30 11.35 16.47
N SER A 375 -9.65 10.58 15.63
CA SER A 375 -9.32 10.94 14.25
C SER A 375 -9.96 9.98 13.25
N MET A 376 -10.04 10.39 12.00
CA MET A 376 -10.44 9.56 10.88
C MET A 376 -9.36 9.64 9.80
N ALA A 377 -8.83 8.50 9.40
CA ALA A 377 -7.93 8.40 8.27
C ALA A 377 -8.62 7.68 7.11
N VAL A 378 -8.48 8.23 5.92
CA VAL A 378 -8.96 7.64 4.66
C VAL A 378 -7.74 7.38 3.80
N ASN A 379 -7.52 6.13 3.44
CA ASN A 379 -6.40 5.70 2.62
C ASN A 379 -6.92 5.10 1.33
N TRP A 380 -6.30 5.45 0.22
CA TRP A 380 -6.50 4.87 -1.08
C TRP A 380 -5.17 4.41 -1.66
N SER A 381 -5.13 3.26 -2.31
CA SER A 381 -3.94 2.83 -3.05
C SER A 381 -4.28 2.20 -4.39
N ALA A 382 -3.34 2.28 -5.32
CA ALA A 382 -3.38 1.63 -6.61
C ALA A 382 -2.14 0.74 -6.79
N GLY A 383 -2.35 -0.46 -7.30
CA GLY A 383 -1.28 -1.39 -7.63
C GLY A 383 -0.43 -0.89 -8.79
N LEU A 384 0.88 -1.06 -8.66
CA LEU A 384 1.86 -0.73 -9.69
C LEU A 384 2.41 -1.98 -10.38
N THR A 385 2.19 -3.14 -9.77
CA THR A 385 2.62 -4.47 -10.26
C THR A 385 1.45 -5.43 -10.27
N THR A 386 1.58 -6.52 -11.01
CA THR A 386 0.53 -7.55 -11.15
C THR A 386 0.19 -8.26 -9.84
N ASP A 387 1.12 -8.30 -8.87
CA ASP A 387 0.91 -8.99 -7.60
C ASP A 387 0.28 -8.10 -6.53
N ALA A 388 0.21 -6.79 -6.76
CA ALA A 388 -0.51 -5.87 -5.90
C ALA A 388 -2.02 -5.88 -6.19
N PRO A 389 -2.88 -5.50 -5.21
CA PRO A 389 -4.28 -5.20 -5.49
C PRO A 389 -4.39 -4.14 -6.58
N ASP A 390 -5.36 -4.27 -7.51
CA ASP A 390 -5.61 -3.22 -8.51
C ASP A 390 -5.87 -1.88 -7.82
N TYR A 391 -6.67 -1.92 -6.76
CA TYR A 391 -6.86 -0.78 -5.84
C TYR A 391 -7.32 -1.24 -4.46
N SER A 392 -7.08 -0.38 -3.47
CA SER A 392 -7.63 -0.53 -2.13
C SER A 392 -8.16 0.79 -1.58
N ILE A 393 -9.13 0.70 -0.69
CA ILE A 393 -9.67 1.82 0.06
C ILE A 393 -9.74 1.41 1.51
N GLY A 394 -9.25 2.25 2.42
CA GLY A 394 -9.26 2.02 3.85
C GLY A 394 -9.82 3.21 4.62
N LEU A 395 -10.54 2.92 5.68
CA LEU A 395 -11.00 3.86 6.69
C LEU A 395 -10.45 3.41 8.04
N ARG A 396 -9.89 4.32 8.82
CA ARG A 396 -9.38 4.05 10.16
C ARG A 396 -9.87 5.11 11.13
N PHE A 397 -10.15 4.68 12.36
CA PHE A 397 -10.68 5.49 13.44
C PHE A 397 -9.84 5.29 14.70
N PRO A 398 -8.63 5.86 14.78
CA PRO A 398 -7.84 5.80 16.00
C PRO A 398 -8.48 6.66 17.09
N TYR A 399 -8.72 6.02 18.24
CA TYR A 399 -9.21 6.64 19.47
C TYR A 399 -8.14 6.55 20.55
N ARG A 400 -7.82 7.68 21.17
CA ARG A 400 -6.75 7.82 22.17
C ARG A 400 -7.35 8.14 23.53
N PHE A 401 -6.87 7.45 24.56
CA PHE A 401 -7.24 7.66 25.95
C PHE A 401 -6.26 8.54 26.69
#